data_657a490a72a71f3e2df4645f899d8a82
#
_entry.id   657a490a72a71f3e2df4645f899d8a82
#
_cell.length_a   1.000
_cell.length_b   1.000
_cell.length_c   1.000
_cell.angle_alpha   90.00
_cell.angle_beta   90.00
_cell.angle_gamma   90.00
#
_symmetry.space_group_name_H-M   'P 1'
#
loop_
_entity.id
_entity.type
_entity.pdbx_description
1 polymer ?
#
loop_
_entity_poly.entity_id
_entity_poly.type
_entity_poly.pdbx_seq_one_letter_code
_entity_poly.pdbx_strand_id
1 'polypeptide(L)'
;FEQVKPIHVANYVHHTKSRLTRNANSVYDSLRILDFLWVFRRDTSFPLAACPWRDSSLWRVSGLAKQVGNQFGRTETGKTPIIPPDVQAKVFNYCEEVLAAAPEILSERDAGRLGFRNPALIRIRNAALYVLSITSGMRNEEAIGVEAGSWRCEVRHGVEFHWVATTEHKTGKGKVEFLIPELTVKVLDLMSRY
;
A
#
# COMPACT_ATOMS: atom_id res chain seq x y z
N PHE A 1 31.48 -3.20 5.50
CA PHE A 1 31.24 -2.66 4.14
C PHE A 1 32.54 -2.42 3.36
N GLU A 2 33.65 -2.10 4.01
CA GLU A 2 34.93 -1.85 3.36
C GLU A 2 35.42 -2.98 2.44
N GLN A 3 35.03 -4.22 2.72
CA GLN A 3 35.44 -5.40 1.95
C GLN A 3 34.44 -5.77 0.82
N VAL A 4 33.40 -4.98 0.57
CA VAL A 4 32.46 -5.27 -0.50
C VAL A 4 33.13 -5.04 -1.85
N LYS A 5 33.21 -6.12 -2.64
CA LYS A 5 33.78 -6.12 -3.99
C LYS A 5 32.67 -6.32 -5.04
N PRO A 6 32.89 -5.93 -6.30
CA PRO A 6 31.92 -6.16 -7.37
C PRO A 6 31.46 -7.62 -7.50
N ILE A 7 32.31 -8.59 -7.21
CA ILE A 7 31.98 -10.01 -7.26
C ILE A 7 30.92 -10.38 -6.18
N HIS A 8 30.96 -9.75 -5.01
CA HIS A 8 29.98 -10.00 -3.97
C HIS A 8 28.59 -9.50 -4.41
N VAL A 9 28.54 -8.36 -5.09
CA VAL A 9 27.31 -7.81 -5.65
C VAL A 9 26.77 -8.71 -6.77
N ALA A 10 27.63 -9.16 -7.67
CA ALA A 10 27.24 -10.08 -8.74
C ALA A 10 26.66 -11.39 -8.19
N ASN A 11 27.29 -11.97 -7.19
CA ASN A 11 26.81 -13.19 -6.51
C ASN A 11 25.48 -12.96 -5.80
N TYR A 12 25.30 -11.83 -5.11
CA TYR A 12 24.03 -11.45 -4.48
C TYR A 12 22.90 -11.33 -5.52
N VAL A 13 23.16 -10.63 -6.61
CA VAL A 13 22.20 -10.45 -7.70
C VAL A 13 21.81 -11.79 -8.32
N HIS A 14 22.79 -12.64 -8.60
CA HIS A 14 22.53 -13.98 -9.13
C HIS A 14 21.68 -14.82 -8.18
N HIS A 15 22.06 -14.86 -6.90
CA HIS A 15 21.31 -15.59 -5.87
C HIS A 15 19.87 -15.07 -5.74
N THR A 16 19.72 -13.75 -5.69
CA THR A 16 18.41 -13.11 -5.49
C THR A 16 17.46 -13.36 -6.68
N LYS A 17 17.99 -13.34 -7.91
CA LYS A 17 17.20 -13.59 -9.10
C LYS A 17 16.89 -15.08 -9.31
N SER A 18 17.87 -15.96 -9.06
CA SER A 18 17.72 -17.40 -9.35
C SER A 18 16.96 -18.15 -8.27
N ARG A 19 17.20 -17.82 -6.98
CA ARG A 19 16.61 -18.55 -5.86
C ARG A 19 15.38 -17.88 -5.25
N LEU A 20 15.36 -16.54 -5.23
CA LEU A 20 14.27 -15.80 -4.59
C LEU A 20 13.26 -15.25 -5.61
N THR A 21 13.44 -15.51 -6.89
CA THR A 21 12.57 -15.06 -8.00
C THR A 21 12.20 -13.57 -7.94
N ARG A 22 13.08 -12.74 -7.34
CA ARG A 22 12.84 -11.30 -7.20
C ARG A 22 13.00 -10.60 -8.55
N ASN A 23 12.10 -9.65 -8.80
CA ASN A 23 12.17 -8.80 -9.99
C ASN A 23 13.33 -7.79 -9.91
N ALA A 24 13.65 -7.16 -11.05
CA ALA A 24 14.77 -6.21 -11.14
C ALA A 24 14.59 -4.98 -10.23
N ASN A 25 13.37 -4.52 -9.99
CA ASN A 25 13.10 -3.40 -9.07
C ASN A 25 13.48 -3.78 -7.63
N SER A 26 13.04 -4.95 -7.16
CA SER A 26 13.39 -5.42 -5.80
C SER A 26 14.88 -5.63 -5.61
N VAL A 27 15.60 -6.09 -6.65
CA VAL A 27 17.05 -6.21 -6.63
C VAL A 27 17.71 -4.82 -6.60
N TYR A 28 17.22 -3.88 -7.41
CA TYR A 28 17.67 -2.50 -7.43
C TYR A 28 17.53 -1.85 -6.06
N ASP A 29 16.34 -1.92 -5.46
CA ASP A 29 16.08 -1.33 -4.15
C ASP A 29 16.94 -1.94 -3.04
N SER A 30 17.18 -3.24 -3.07
CA SER A 30 18.06 -3.92 -2.10
C SER A 30 19.52 -3.49 -2.22
N LEU A 31 19.97 -3.10 -3.41
CA LEU A 31 21.36 -2.65 -3.66
C LEU A 31 21.53 -1.15 -3.50
N ARG A 32 20.46 -0.40 -3.37
CA ARG A 32 20.47 1.07 -3.32
C ARG A 32 21.30 1.63 -2.16
N ILE A 33 21.38 0.89 -1.06
CA ILE A 33 22.23 1.25 0.08
C ILE A 33 23.72 1.31 -0.30
N LEU A 34 24.18 0.38 -1.16
CA LEU A 34 25.58 0.37 -1.61
C LEU A 34 25.85 1.53 -2.56
N ASP A 35 24.88 1.94 -3.37
CA ASP A 35 24.99 3.11 -4.23
C ASP A 35 25.10 4.39 -3.40
N PHE A 36 24.28 4.52 -2.38
CA PHE A 36 24.34 5.62 -1.42
C PHE A 36 25.70 5.68 -0.72
N LEU A 37 26.18 4.57 -0.17
CA LEU A 37 27.50 4.49 0.49
C LEU A 37 28.65 4.81 -0.47
N TRP A 38 28.54 4.48 -1.75
CA TRP A 38 29.53 4.84 -2.75
C TRP A 38 29.52 6.31 -3.12
N VAL A 39 28.33 6.90 -3.32
CA VAL A 39 28.17 8.33 -3.62
C VAL A 39 28.74 9.18 -2.49
N PHE A 40 28.38 8.86 -1.24
CA PHE A 40 28.81 9.60 -0.04
C PHE A 40 30.04 9.02 0.65
N ARG A 41 30.89 8.25 -0.05
CA ARG A 41 32.04 7.54 0.53
C ARG A 41 33.06 8.42 1.26
N ARG A 42 33.09 9.73 0.95
CA ARG A 42 33.97 10.70 1.60
C ARG A 42 33.40 11.23 2.93
N ASP A 43 32.09 11.09 3.11
CA ASP A 43 31.35 11.67 4.22
C ASP A 43 30.88 10.60 5.20
N THR A 44 31.17 9.32 4.93
CA THR A 44 30.77 8.20 5.79
C THR A 44 31.94 7.67 6.59
N SER A 45 31.68 7.21 7.82
CA SER A 45 32.65 6.51 8.66
C SER A 45 33.03 5.10 8.16
N PHE A 46 32.26 4.58 7.19
CA PHE A 46 32.42 3.23 6.64
C PHE A 46 32.46 3.27 5.09
N PRO A 47 33.53 3.86 4.51
CA PRO A 47 33.60 4.00 3.06
C PRO A 47 33.77 2.64 2.39
N LEU A 48 33.20 2.51 1.19
CA LEU A 48 33.48 1.39 0.31
C LEU A 48 34.88 1.56 -0.29
N ALA A 49 35.70 0.52 -0.21
CA ALA A 49 37.10 0.56 -0.75
C ALA A 49 37.11 0.60 -2.30
N ALA A 50 36.06 0.11 -2.96
CA ALA A 50 35.96 0.09 -4.41
C ALA A 50 34.53 0.35 -4.85
N CYS A 51 34.36 0.85 -6.09
CA CYS A 51 33.03 0.98 -6.69
C CYS A 51 32.35 -0.39 -6.79
N PRO A 52 31.18 -0.60 -6.17
CA PRO A 52 30.52 -1.89 -6.17
C PRO A 52 30.03 -2.31 -7.56
N TRP A 53 29.89 -1.37 -8.49
CA TRP A 53 29.43 -1.60 -9.86
C TRP A 53 30.59 -1.75 -10.85
N ARG A 54 31.83 -1.47 -10.46
CA ARG A 54 33.03 -1.40 -11.32
C ARG A 54 32.79 -0.45 -12.52
N ASP A 55 32.82 -0.98 -13.73
CA ASP A 55 32.59 -0.22 -14.98
C ASP A 55 31.12 -0.21 -15.42
N SER A 56 30.21 -0.48 -14.49
CA SER A 56 28.77 -0.60 -14.74
C SER A 56 27.99 0.42 -13.90
N SER A 57 26.70 0.25 -13.77
CA SER A 57 25.82 1.02 -12.92
C SER A 57 24.86 0.11 -12.17
N LEU A 58 24.33 0.60 -11.05
CA LEU A 58 23.28 -0.10 -10.29
C LEU A 58 22.12 -0.56 -11.18
N TRP A 59 21.67 0.28 -12.13
CA TRP A 59 20.64 -0.04 -13.10
C TRP A 59 20.95 -1.26 -13.96
N ARG A 60 22.18 -1.34 -14.47
CA ARG A 60 22.62 -2.48 -15.29
C ARG A 60 22.79 -3.75 -14.46
N VAL A 61 23.42 -3.64 -13.31
CA VAL A 61 23.69 -4.78 -12.43
C VAL A 61 22.37 -5.39 -11.91
N SER A 62 21.40 -4.58 -11.50
CA SER A 62 20.07 -5.06 -11.09
C SER A 62 19.25 -5.65 -12.25
N GLY A 63 19.63 -5.39 -13.51
CA GLY A 63 18.88 -5.76 -14.70
C GLY A 63 17.74 -4.79 -15.05
N LEU A 64 17.64 -3.67 -14.32
CA LEU A 64 16.60 -2.67 -14.57
C LEU A 64 16.82 -1.91 -15.87
N ALA A 65 18.09 -1.75 -16.30
CA ALA A 65 18.43 -1.08 -17.56
C ALA A 65 17.82 -1.74 -18.81
N LYS A 66 17.59 -3.04 -18.79
CA LYS A 66 16.86 -3.74 -19.88
C LYS A 66 15.38 -3.34 -19.93
N GLN A 67 14.80 -2.97 -18.80
CA GLN A 67 13.41 -2.53 -18.70
C GLN A 67 13.26 -1.05 -19.06
N VAL A 68 14.27 -0.23 -18.75
CA VAL A 68 14.28 1.22 -19.06
C VAL A 68 14.52 1.49 -20.54
N GLY A 69 15.24 0.61 -21.27
CA GLY A 69 15.37 0.67 -22.72
C GLY A 69 14.03 0.52 -23.45
N ASN A 70 13.04 -0.07 -22.80
CA ASN A 70 11.64 -0.12 -23.20
C ASN A 70 10.81 0.94 -22.47
N GLN A 71 11.25 2.20 -22.44
CA GLN A 71 10.47 3.27 -21.79
C GLN A 71 9.05 3.41 -22.34
N PHE A 72 8.84 3.02 -23.59
CA PHE A 72 7.51 2.93 -24.22
C PHE A 72 6.75 1.65 -23.84
N GLY A 73 7.41 0.59 -23.38
CA GLY A 73 6.80 -0.62 -22.82
C GLY A 73 6.49 -0.56 -21.32
N ARG A 74 6.76 0.58 -20.66
CA ARG A 74 6.34 0.83 -19.27
C ARG A 74 4.83 0.85 -19.08
N THR A 75 4.09 0.82 -20.16
CA THR A 75 2.63 0.81 -20.14
C THR A 75 2.03 -0.52 -19.72
N GLU A 76 2.74 -1.67 -19.87
CA GLU A 76 2.12 -2.98 -19.67
C GLU A 76 2.72 -3.82 -18.52
N THR A 77 4.01 -3.66 -18.20
CA THR A 77 4.69 -4.51 -17.22
C THR A 77 5.01 -3.77 -15.91
N GLY A 78 4.04 -3.33 -15.19
CA GLY A 78 4.24 -2.67 -13.90
C GLY A 78 3.07 -1.84 -13.41
N LYS A 79 2.02 -1.74 -14.20
CA LYS A 79 0.73 -1.22 -13.73
C LYS A 79 -0.06 -2.35 -13.08
N THR A 80 -0.55 -2.12 -11.90
CA THR A 80 -1.58 -2.97 -11.30
C THR A 80 -2.71 -3.10 -12.32
N PRO A 81 -3.09 -4.32 -12.73
CA PRO A 81 -4.20 -4.50 -13.66
C PRO A 81 -5.45 -3.78 -13.14
N ILE A 82 -6.12 -3.06 -14.04
CA ILE A 82 -7.40 -2.44 -13.70
C ILE A 82 -8.40 -3.58 -13.52
N ILE A 83 -9.06 -3.61 -12.36
CA ILE A 83 -10.11 -4.59 -12.10
C ILE A 83 -11.27 -4.32 -13.08
N PRO A 84 -11.72 -5.32 -13.86
CA PRO A 84 -12.85 -5.16 -14.75
C PRO A 84 -14.11 -4.66 -14.01
N PRO A 85 -14.90 -3.76 -14.61
CA PRO A 85 -16.07 -3.16 -13.94
C PRO A 85 -17.09 -4.18 -13.42
N ASP A 86 -17.29 -5.27 -14.14
CA ASP A 86 -18.20 -6.35 -13.73
C ASP A 86 -17.67 -7.11 -12.49
N VAL A 87 -16.35 -7.31 -12.40
CA VAL A 87 -15.72 -7.91 -11.23
C VAL A 87 -15.80 -6.95 -10.04
N GLN A 88 -15.53 -5.66 -10.28
CA GLN A 88 -15.63 -4.62 -9.26
C GLN A 88 -17.05 -4.54 -8.68
N ALA A 89 -18.07 -4.56 -9.53
CA ALA A 89 -19.48 -4.56 -9.12
C ALA A 89 -19.81 -5.80 -8.25
N LYS A 90 -19.36 -6.99 -8.66
CA LYS A 90 -19.57 -8.23 -7.88
C LYS A 90 -18.92 -8.15 -6.50
N VAL A 91 -17.69 -7.64 -6.42
CA VAL A 91 -17.00 -7.46 -5.13
C VAL A 91 -17.72 -6.43 -4.27
N PHE A 92 -18.18 -5.33 -4.86
CA PHE A 92 -18.90 -4.30 -4.13
C PHE A 92 -20.22 -4.84 -3.56
N ASN A 93 -21.05 -5.52 -4.36
CA ASN A 93 -22.29 -6.14 -3.91
C ASN A 93 -22.05 -7.17 -2.78
N TYR A 94 -21.01 -8.00 -2.92
CA TYR A 94 -20.61 -8.91 -1.84
C TYR A 94 -20.24 -8.16 -0.55
N CYS A 95 -19.52 -7.04 -0.66
CA CYS A 95 -19.21 -6.23 0.51
C CYS A 95 -20.47 -5.63 1.15
N GLU A 96 -21.44 -5.17 0.36
CA GLU A 96 -22.72 -4.68 0.88
C GLU A 96 -23.49 -5.77 1.63
N GLU A 97 -23.55 -7.00 1.10
CA GLU A 97 -24.18 -8.14 1.79
C GLU A 97 -23.50 -8.45 3.13
N VAL A 98 -22.16 -8.46 3.15
CA VAL A 98 -21.37 -8.68 4.38
C VAL A 98 -21.63 -7.59 5.41
N LEU A 99 -21.69 -6.32 4.97
CA LEU A 99 -21.92 -5.17 5.85
C LEU A 99 -23.38 -5.11 6.35
N ALA A 100 -24.34 -5.54 5.55
CA ALA A 100 -25.72 -5.64 5.98
C ALA A 100 -25.91 -6.66 7.12
N ALA A 101 -25.18 -7.77 7.10
CA ALA A 101 -25.20 -8.76 8.18
C ALA A 101 -24.33 -8.39 9.41
N ALA A 102 -23.52 -7.36 9.29
CA ALA A 102 -22.53 -7.01 10.32
C ALA A 102 -23.13 -6.63 11.68
N PRO A 103 -24.26 -5.88 11.81
CA PRO A 103 -24.84 -5.52 13.11
C PRO A 103 -25.16 -6.73 13.98
N GLU A 104 -25.69 -7.80 13.37
CA GLU A 104 -26.01 -9.05 14.07
C GLU A 104 -24.74 -9.78 14.52
N ILE A 105 -23.76 -9.92 13.64
CA ILE A 105 -22.48 -10.56 13.92
C ILE A 105 -21.74 -9.82 15.04
N LEU A 106 -21.76 -8.48 15.04
CA LEU A 106 -21.14 -7.68 16.10
C LEU A 106 -21.90 -7.86 17.43
N SER A 107 -23.21 -8.01 17.41
CA SER A 107 -23.99 -8.30 18.62
C SER A 107 -23.64 -9.67 19.21
N GLU A 108 -23.40 -10.68 18.35
CA GLU A 108 -22.92 -12.00 18.78
C GLU A 108 -21.53 -11.93 19.43
N ARG A 109 -20.65 -11.09 18.87
CA ARG A 109 -19.33 -10.82 19.47
C ARG A 109 -19.47 -10.14 20.82
N ASP A 110 -20.28 -9.08 20.90
CA ASP A 110 -20.48 -8.31 22.14
C ASP A 110 -21.09 -9.17 23.26
N ALA A 111 -21.90 -10.17 22.88
CA ALA A 111 -22.41 -11.20 23.78
C ALA A 111 -21.40 -12.30 24.14
N GLY A 112 -20.16 -12.20 23.67
CA GLY A 112 -19.09 -13.17 23.97
C GLY A 112 -19.22 -14.52 23.21
N ARG A 113 -20.12 -14.62 22.23
CA ARG A 113 -20.33 -15.84 21.45
C ARG A 113 -19.35 -16.00 20.28
N LEU A 114 -18.69 -14.91 19.87
CA LEU A 114 -17.68 -14.93 18.79
C LEU A 114 -16.33 -14.48 19.30
N GLY A 115 -15.31 -15.28 19.07
CA GLY A 115 -13.93 -14.91 19.36
C GLY A 115 -13.37 -13.90 18.35
N PHE A 116 -12.39 -13.13 18.76
CA PHE A 116 -11.78 -12.03 17.99
C PHE A 116 -11.22 -12.44 16.60
N ARG A 117 -10.84 -13.71 16.45
CA ARG A 117 -10.33 -14.28 15.19
C ARG A 117 -11.42 -14.92 14.32
N ASN A 118 -12.69 -14.67 14.63
CA ASN A 118 -13.78 -15.26 13.85
C ASN A 118 -13.72 -14.78 12.39
N PRO A 119 -13.81 -15.71 11.41
CA PRO A 119 -13.76 -15.34 9.98
C PRO A 119 -14.84 -14.33 9.56
N ALA A 120 -16.01 -14.31 10.20
CA ALA A 120 -17.06 -13.35 9.92
C ALA A 120 -16.62 -11.91 10.26
N LEU A 121 -15.97 -11.72 11.42
CA LEU A 121 -15.42 -10.43 11.82
C LEU A 121 -14.34 -9.95 10.83
N ILE A 122 -13.44 -10.85 10.42
CA ILE A 122 -12.41 -10.53 9.41
C ILE A 122 -13.06 -10.08 8.09
N ARG A 123 -14.13 -10.75 7.65
CA ARG A 123 -14.88 -10.37 6.45
C ARG A 123 -15.49 -8.97 6.57
N ILE A 124 -16.12 -8.65 7.70
CA ILE A 124 -16.68 -7.31 7.97
C ILE A 124 -15.58 -6.25 7.85
N ARG A 125 -14.46 -6.42 8.52
CA ARG A 125 -13.34 -5.49 8.45
C ARG A 125 -12.84 -5.29 7.01
N ASN A 126 -12.65 -6.38 6.28
CA ASN A 126 -12.14 -6.31 4.91
C ASN A 126 -13.15 -5.66 3.96
N ALA A 127 -14.44 -5.95 4.11
CA ALA A 127 -15.51 -5.31 3.35
C ALA A 127 -15.59 -3.80 3.64
N ALA A 128 -15.47 -3.41 4.90
CA ALA A 128 -15.48 -2.01 5.31
C ALA A 128 -14.27 -1.24 4.71
N LEU A 129 -13.06 -1.82 4.78
CA LEU A 129 -11.86 -1.22 4.17
C LEU A 129 -11.99 -1.12 2.65
N TYR A 130 -12.56 -2.11 2.00
CA TYR A 130 -12.78 -2.07 0.55
C TYR A 130 -13.74 -0.94 0.17
N VAL A 131 -14.91 -0.85 0.83
CA VAL A 131 -15.91 0.21 0.56
C VAL A 131 -15.31 1.59 0.85
N LEU A 132 -14.64 1.78 2.00
CA LEU A 132 -13.98 3.05 2.32
C LEU A 132 -12.95 3.45 1.24
N SER A 133 -12.10 2.53 0.82
CA SER A 133 -11.05 2.81 -0.16
C SER A 133 -11.61 3.16 -1.54
N ILE A 134 -12.63 2.44 -2.03
CA ILE A 134 -13.17 2.64 -3.36
C ILE A 134 -14.05 3.90 -3.47
N THR A 135 -14.70 4.28 -2.37
CA THR A 135 -15.63 5.43 -2.36
C THR A 135 -14.94 6.75 -2.01
N SER A 136 -13.83 6.71 -1.28
CA SER A 136 -13.08 7.90 -0.88
C SER A 136 -11.88 8.21 -1.77
N GLY A 137 -11.35 7.21 -2.48
CA GLY A 137 -10.09 7.33 -3.22
C GLY A 137 -8.85 7.46 -2.31
N MET A 138 -8.99 7.18 -1.01
CA MET A 138 -7.90 7.19 -0.04
C MET A 138 -6.84 6.14 -0.39
N ARG A 139 -5.59 6.46 -0.07
CA ARG A 139 -4.54 5.46 -0.04
C ARG A 139 -4.75 4.51 1.15
N ASN A 140 -4.22 3.30 1.04
CA ASN A 140 -4.39 2.28 2.09
C ASN A 140 -3.96 2.77 3.49
N GLU A 141 -2.85 3.50 3.57
CA GLU A 141 -2.36 4.08 4.84
C GLU A 141 -3.31 5.14 5.41
N GLU A 142 -3.93 5.94 4.54
CA GLU A 142 -4.92 6.95 4.91
C GLU A 142 -6.22 6.30 5.40
N ALA A 143 -6.68 5.25 4.70
CA ALA A 143 -7.89 4.52 5.08
C ALA A 143 -7.74 3.77 6.41
N ILE A 144 -6.58 3.18 6.68
CA ILE A 144 -6.28 2.50 7.95
C ILE A 144 -6.12 3.52 9.09
N GLY A 145 -5.67 4.74 8.78
CA GLY A 145 -5.47 5.82 9.76
C GLY A 145 -6.75 6.60 10.12
N VAL A 146 -7.92 6.21 9.61
CA VAL A 146 -9.19 6.86 9.98
C VAL A 146 -9.54 6.51 11.42
N GLU A 147 -9.68 7.54 12.25
CA GLU A 147 -10.03 7.40 13.67
C GLU A 147 -11.57 7.40 13.85
N ALA A 148 -12.06 6.74 14.89
CA ALA A 148 -13.47 6.76 15.23
C ALA A 148 -13.93 8.21 15.51
N GLY A 149 -15.08 8.59 14.89
CA GLY A 149 -15.63 9.94 15.04
C GLY A 149 -14.93 11.04 14.22
N SER A 150 -13.99 10.66 13.32
CA SER A 150 -13.29 11.62 12.46
C SER A 150 -14.10 12.05 11.22
N TRP A 151 -15.38 11.72 11.16
CA TRP A 151 -16.26 12.13 10.08
C TRP A 151 -17.32 13.12 10.56
N ARG A 152 -17.80 13.95 9.62
CA ARG A 152 -18.80 14.99 9.88
C ARG A 152 -19.72 15.17 8.67
N CYS A 153 -20.95 15.65 8.94
CA CYS A 153 -21.88 16.10 7.92
C CYS A 153 -21.90 17.64 7.91
N GLU A 154 -21.97 18.19 6.70
CA GLU A 154 -22.15 19.61 6.47
C GLU A 154 -23.26 19.84 5.44
N VAL A 155 -24.23 20.69 5.77
CA VAL A 155 -25.31 21.05 4.86
C VAL A 155 -24.96 22.37 4.15
N ARG A 156 -24.88 22.36 2.82
CA ARG A 156 -24.69 23.55 1.99
C ARG A 156 -25.81 23.63 0.95
N HIS A 157 -26.53 24.72 0.95
CA HIS A 157 -27.63 24.95 0.00
C HIS A 157 -28.67 23.79 -0.03
N GLY A 158 -28.95 23.20 1.11
CA GLY A 158 -29.89 22.07 1.22
C GLY A 158 -29.34 20.71 0.78
N VAL A 159 -28.05 20.62 0.43
CA VAL A 159 -27.37 19.38 0.07
C VAL A 159 -26.44 18.96 1.22
N GLU A 160 -26.50 17.71 1.61
CA GLU A 160 -25.63 17.12 2.62
C GLU A 160 -24.30 16.65 2.01
N PHE A 161 -23.21 17.05 2.63
CA PHE A 161 -21.85 16.63 2.30
C PHE A 161 -21.23 15.94 3.50
N HIS A 162 -20.71 14.75 3.30
CA HIS A 162 -20.05 13.99 4.34
C HIS A 162 -18.54 14.01 4.12
N TRP A 163 -17.80 14.31 5.18
CA TRP A 163 -16.36 14.42 5.17
C TRP A 163 -15.75 13.47 6.19
N VAL A 164 -14.62 12.88 5.85
CA VAL A 164 -13.80 12.10 6.79
C VAL A 164 -12.40 12.67 6.83
N ALA A 165 -11.89 12.90 8.03
CA ALA A 165 -10.54 13.38 8.26
C ALA A 165 -9.59 12.21 8.54
N THR A 166 -8.39 12.29 7.96
CA THR A 166 -7.30 11.36 8.23
C THR A 166 -5.95 12.08 8.08
N THR A 167 -4.85 11.37 8.32
CA THR A 167 -3.50 11.94 8.18
C THR A 167 -2.84 11.43 6.89
N GLU A 168 -2.40 12.36 6.06
CA GLU A 168 -1.59 12.04 4.89
C GLU A 168 -0.11 12.07 5.24
N HIS A 169 0.58 10.94 5.06
CA HIS A 169 2.01 10.80 5.37
C HIS A 169 2.92 10.99 4.16
N LYS A 170 2.46 10.66 2.96
CA LYS A 170 3.31 10.59 1.77
C LYS A 170 3.83 11.94 1.29
N THR A 171 3.03 13.00 1.38
CA THR A 171 3.40 14.35 0.94
C THR A 171 3.60 15.32 2.09
N GLY A 172 3.47 14.85 3.33
CA GLY A 172 3.67 15.66 4.54
C GLY A 172 2.59 16.74 4.78
N LYS A 173 1.42 16.60 4.16
CA LYS A 173 0.32 17.57 4.32
C LYS A 173 -0.33 17.51 5.71
N GLY A 174 -0.10 16.44 6.46
CA GLY A 174 -0.73 16.26 7.77
C GLY A 174 -2.21 15.90 7.65
N LYS A 175 -3.08 16.56 8.41
CA LYS A 175 -4.52 16.30 8.38
C LYS A 175 -5.13 16.73 7.05
N VAL A 176 -5.87 15.83 6.40
CA VAL A 176 -6.61 16.04 5.15
C VAL A 176 -8.04 15.54 5.30
N GLU A 177 -8.96 16.12 4.56
CA GLU A 177 -10.36 15.69 4.53
C GLU A 177 -10.71 15.15 3.14
N PHE A 178 -11.48 14.08 3.13
CA PHE A 178 -12.02 13.46 1.93
C PHE A 178 -13.54 13.54 1.93
N LEU A 179 -14.10 13.87 0.78
CA LEU A 179 -15.53 13.79 0.56
C LEU A 179 -15.92 12.31 0.41
N ILE A 180 -16.92 11.87 1.14
CA ILE A 180 -17.39 10.48 1.13
C ILE A 180 -18.90 10.43 0.95
N PRO A 181 -19.46 9.37 0.33
CA PRO A 181 -20.89 9.18 0.27
C PRO A 181 -21.46 8.73 1.63
N GLU A 182 -22.77 8.91 1.82
CA GLU A 182 -23.50 8.49 3.03
C GLU A 182 -23.28 7.00 3.36
N LEU A 183 -23.18 6.14 2.36
CA LEU A 183 -22.87 4.72 2.55
C LEU A 183 -21.58 4.54 3.34
N THR A 184 -20.56 5.33 3.05
CA THR A 184 -19.27 5.24 3.74
C THR A 184 -19.37 5.72 5.20
N VAL A 185 -20.21 6.70 5.48
CA VAL A 185 -20.51 7.10 6.88
C VAL A 185 -21.08 5.93 7.64
N LYS A 186 -22.11 5.23 7.09
CA LYS A 186 -22.70 4.03 7.71
C LYS A 186 -21.66 2.94 7.98
N VAL A 187 -20.69 2.78 7.07
CA VAL A 187 -19.58 1.83 7.23
C VAL A 187 -18.65 2.27 8.36
N LEU A 188 -18.33 3.55 8.46
CA LEU A 188 -17.48 4.08 9.53
C LEU A 188 -18.17 3.99 10.90
N ASP A 189 -19.47 4.28 10.98
CA ASP A 189 -20.26 4.09 12.21
C ASP A 189 -20.28 2.62 12.65
N LEU A 190 -20.42 1.69 11.69
CA LEU A 190 -20.34 0.27 11.97
C LEU A 190 -18.94 -0.12 12.49
N MET A 191 -17.87 0.40 11.88
CA MET A 191 -16.50 0.12 12.26
C MET A 191 -16.10 0.74 13.60
N SER A 192 -16.77 1.81 14.05
CA SER A 192 -16.56 2.36 15.40
C SER A 192 -16.97 1.40 16.52
N ARG A 193 -17.80 0.41 16.19
CA ARG A 193 -18.20 -0.69 17.09
C ARG A 193 -17.27 -1.91 16.99
N TYR A 194 -16.46 -1.98 15.92
CA TYR A 194 -15.60 -3.13 15.67
C TYR A 194 -14.40 -3.19 16.61
#